data_6da5e03920acef211f4506fc894383d9
#
_entry.id   6da5e03920acef211f4506fc894383d9
#
_cell.length_a   1.000
_cell.length_b   1.000
_cell.length_c   1.000
_cell.angle_alpha   90.00
_cell.angle_beta   90.00
_cell.angle_gamma   90.00
#
_symmetry.space_group_name_H-M   'P 1'
#
loop_
_entity.id
_entity.type
_entity.pdbx_description
1 polymer ?
#
loop_
_entity_poly.entity_id
_entity_poly.type
_entity_poly.pdbx_seq_one_letter_code
_entity_poly.pdbx_strand_id
1 'polypeptide(L)'
;MKNFLNFAAITAIAALSFSPPAEAQSRAQFEALVASHAMANNVPEALVHRVIVRESKYHPALIGRGGTIGLMQIKLATARGLGYTGTAEGLRDPETNLTYGVKYLAGAYRAANSDHNRAVHYYAAGYYYAAKRQRVERPHYPAPVLAGAPADARAQVPAR
;
A
#
# COMPACT_ATOMS: atom_id res chain seq x y z
N MET A 1 76.54 -21.99 5.73
CA MET A 1 75.63 -20.83 5.63
C MET A 1 74.41 -21.33 4.89
N LYS A 2 73.28 -21.55 5.62
CA LYS A 2 72.03 -22.13 5.07
C LYS A 2 71.00 -21.00 4.98
N ASN A 3 70.69 -20.60 3.75
CA ASN A 3 69.65 -19.59 3.48
C ASN A 3 68.26 -20.26 3.48
N PHE A 4 67.47 -19.91 4.50
CA PHE A 4 66.04 -20.27 4.53
C PHE A 4 65.23 -19.20 3.77
N LEU A 5 64.74 -19.55 2.57
CA LEU A 5 63.71 -18.75 1.90
C LEU A 5 62.38 -19.05 2.54
N ASN A 6 61.79 -18.08 3.26
CA ASN A 6 60.41 -18.11 3.71
C ASN A 6 59.51 -17.75 2.53
N PHE A 7 58.77 -18.72 2.00
CA PHE A 7 57.67 -18.50 1.08
C PHE A 7 56.40 -18.19 1.90
N ALA A 8 56.03 -16.91 2.00
CA ALA A 8 54.75 -16.52 2.53
C ALA A 8 53.69 -16.72 1.46
N ALA A 9 52.88 -17.76 1.59
CA ALA A 9 51.70 -17.98 0.75
C ALA A 9 50.61 -16.99 1.13
N ILE A 10 50.39 -15.97 0.29
CA ILE A 10 49.25 -15.04 0.41
C ILE A 10 48.03 -15.75 -0.17
N THR A 11 47.17 -16.26 0.72
CA THR A 11 45.85 -16.82 0.34
C THR A 11 44.90 -15.65 0.06
N ALA A 12 44.71 -15.30 -1.19
CA ALA A 12 43.72 -14.32 -1.61
C ALA A 12 42.30 -14.96 -1.43
N ILE A 13 41.57 -14.58 -0.39
CA ILE A 13 40.17 -14.92 -0.23
C ILE A 13 39.39 -14.03 -1.20
N ALA A 14 38.98 -14.56 -2.33
CA ALA A 14 38.02 -13.92 -3.21
C ALA A 14 36.65 -13.89 -2.54
N ALA A 15 36.29 -12.75 -1.98
CA ALA A 15 34.93 -12.51 -1.49
C ALA A 15 34.00 -12.47 -2.71
N LEU A 16 33.24 -13.54 -2.90
CA LEU A 16 32.14 -13.58 -3.87
C LEU A 16 31.06 -12.60 -3.38
N SER A 17 31.06 -11.38 -3.94
CA SER A 17 30.01 -10.40 -3.71
C SER A 17 28.71 -10.92 -4.34
N PHE A 18 27.84 -11.51 -3.51
CA PHE A 18 26.52 -11.93 -3.93
C PHE A 18 25.63 -10.67 -4.02
N SER A 19 25.44 -10.15 -5.23
CA SER A 19 24.49 -9.07 -5.47
C SER A 19 23.07 -9.67 -5.51
N PRO A 20 22.12 -9.14 -4.72
CA PRO A 20 20.75 -9.61 -4.80
C PRO A 20 20.16 -9.33 -6.19
N PRO A 21 19.18 -10.12 -6.65
CA PRO A 21 18.50 -9.88 -7.91
C PRO A 21 17.89 -8.47 -7.95
N ALA A 22 17.87 -7.85 -9.13
CA ALA A 22 17.42 -6.47 -9.35
C ALA A 22 16.02 -6.20 -8.77
N GLU A 23 15.12 -7.19 -8.79
CA GLU A 23 13.77 -7.08 -8.21
C GLU A 23 13.81 -6.96 -6.68
N ALA A 24 14.73 -7.69 -6.02
CA ALA A 24 14.91 -7.59 -4.57
C ALA A 24 15.47 -6.22 -4.15
N GLN A 25 16.39 -5.66 -4.93
CA GLN A 25 16.90 -4.30 -4.71
C GLN A 25 15.81 -3.24 -4.91
N SER A 26 15.00 -3.37 -5.97
CA SER A 26 13.89 -2.46 -6.24
C SER A 26 12.83 -2.52 -5.15
N ARG A 27 12.55 -3.71 -4.62
CA ARG A 27 11.64 -3.88 -3.50
C ARG A 27 12.16 -3.21 -2.24
N ALA A 28 13.42 -3.46 -1.87
CA ALA A 28 14.04 -2.91 -0.66
C ALA A 28 14.02 -1.37 -0.63
N GLN A 29 14.12 -0.72 -1.79
CA GLN A 29 14.04 0.73 -1.93
C GLN A 29 12.71 1.30 -1.45
N PHE A 30 11.61 0.56 -1.60
CA PHE A 30 10.25 1.03 -1.27
C PHE A 30 9.66 0.39 -0.01
N GLU A 31 10.39 -0.50 0.68
CA GLU A 31 9.89 -1.27 1.82
C GLU A 31 9.30 -0.37 2.91
N ALA A 32 10.07 0.61 3.40
CA ALA A 32 9.62 1.51 4.47
C ALA A 32 8.41 2.36 4.05
N LEU A 33 8.37 2.78 2.79
CA LEU A 33 7.28 3.58 2.24
C LEU A 33 6.00 2.76 2.13
N VAL A 34 6.11 1.53 1.62
CA VAL A 34 4.99 0.59 1.52
C VAL A 34 4.43 0.26 2.91
N ALA A 35 5.30 -0.05 3.89
CA ALA A 35 4.89 -0.35 5.26
C ALA A 35 4.11 0.82 5.89
N SER A 36 4.59 2.06 5.72
CA SER A 36 3.92 3.26 6.21
C SER A 36 2.51 3.41 5.63
N HIS A 37 2.37 3.34 4.30
CA HIS A 37 1.07 3.48 3.64
C HIS A 37 0.12 2.31 3.93
N ALA A 38 0.64 1.09 4.03
CA ALA A 38 -0.13 -0.10 4.38
C ALA A 38 -0.75 0.05 5.78
N MET A 39 0.06 0.45 6.77
CA MET A 39 -0.38 0.70 8.14
C MET A 39 -1.43 1.83 8.19
N ALA A 40 -1.17 2.98 7.55
CA ALA A 40 -2.07 4.13 7.54
C ALA A 40 -3.46 3.81 6.94
N ASN A 41 -3.55 2.81 6.07
CA ASN A 41 -4.79 2.43 5.40
C ASN A 41 -5.39 1.10 5.90
N ASN A 42 -4.82 0.47 6.94
CA ASN A 42 -5.23 -0.83 7.46
C ASN A 42 -5.28 -1.92 6.37
N VAL A 43 -4.23 -1.99 5.55
CA VAL A 43 -4.05 -2.99 4.49
C VAL A 43 -2.80 -3.82 4.83
N PRO A 44 -2.85 -5.15 4.70
CA PRO A 44 -1.65 -5.96 4.87
C PRO A 44 -0.55 -5.54 3.90
N GLU A 45 0.66 -5.32 4.41
CA GLU A 45 1.81 -4.90 3.62
C GLU A 45 2.10 -5.87 2.47
N ALA A 46 2.02 -7.19 2.73
CA ALA A 46 2.18 -8.22 1.71
C ALA A 46 1.17 -8.08 0.54
N LEU A 47 -0.04 -7.56 0.81
CA LEU A 47 -1.02 -7.30 -0.24
C LEU A 47 -0.62 -6.10 -1.11
N VAL A 48 -0.07 -5.05 -0.51
CA VAL A 48 0.45 -3.88 -1.25
C VAL A 48 1.60 -4.29 -2.16
N HIS A 49 2.59 -5.03 -1.63
CA HIS A 49 3.70 -5.57 -2.42
C HIS A 49 3.21 -6.44 -3.58
N ARG A 50 2.23 -7.31 -3.33
CA ARG A 50 1.64 -8.16 -4.37
C ARG A 50 1.02 -7.36 -5.52
N VAL A 51 0.35 -6.25 -5.20
CA VAL A 51 -0.21 -5.35 -6.22
C VAL A 51 0.92 -4.67 -6.99
N ILE A 52 1.93 -4.13 -6.31
CA ILE A 52 3.06 -3.45 -6.96
C ILE A 52 3.82 -4.39 -7.92
N VAL A 53 4.10 -5.63 -7.49
CA VAL A 53 4.75 -6.64 -8.34
C VAL A 53 3.92 -6.90 -9.60
N ARG A 54 2.62 -7.07 -9.44
CA ARG A 54 1.70 -7.33 -10.56
C ARG A 54 1.60 -6.14 -11.53
N GLU A 55 1.53 -4.92 -11.01
CA GLU A 55 1.19 -3.72 -11.77
C GLU A 55 2.43 -3.10 -12.44
N SER A 56 3.56 -3.03 -11.73
CA SER A 56 4.73 -2.29 -12.23
C SER A 56 6.07 -3.00 -12.03
N LYS A 57 6.13 -4.10 -11.28
CA LYS A 57 7.40 -4.71 -10.84
C LYS A 57 8.35 -3.67 -10.22
N TYR A 58 7.82 -2.76 -9.40
CA TYR A 58 8.54 -1.66 -8.74
C TYR A 58 9.13 -0.61 -9.69
N HIS A 59 8.54 -0.39 -10.87
CA HIS A 59 8.95 0.70 -11.77
C HIS A 59 8.08 1.95 -11.53
N PRO A 60 8.57 2.96 -10.79
CA PRO A 60 7.74 4.11 -10.40
C PRO A 60 7.38 5.02 -11.60
N ALA A 61 8.22 5.07 -12.62
CA ALA A 61 7.97 5.88 -13.81
C ALA A 61 7.11 5.19 -14.88
N LEU A 62 6.66 3.93 -14.64
CA LEU A 62 5.90 3.16 -15.62
C LEU A 62 4.58 3.85 -15.97
N ILE A 63 4.33 4.01 -17.27
CA ILE A 63 3.03 4.37 -17.82
C ILE A 63 2.49 3.14 -18.55
N GLY A 64 1.37 2.63 -18.07
CA GLY A 64 0.71 1.46 -18.63
C GLY A 64 -0.36 1.81 -19.66
N ARG A 65 -0.96 0.77 -20.23
CA ARG A 65 -2.07 0.92 -21.19
C ARG A 65 -3.25 1.64 -20.54
N GLY A 66 -3.87 2.55 -21.28
CA GLY A 66 -5.02 3.31 -20.78
C GLY A 66 -4.67 4.40 -19.76
N GLY A 67 -3.38 4.81 -19.69
CA GLY A 67 -2.92 5.93 -18.88
C GLY A 67 -2.85 5.60 -17.38
N THR A 68 -2.56 4.36 -17.02
CA THR A 68 -2.20 3.98 -15.65
C THR A 68 -0.77 4.38 -15.34
N ILE A 69 -0.46 4.77 -14.10
CA ILE A 69 0.80 5.45 -13.76
C ILE A 69 1.39 4.87 -12.48
N GLY A 70 2.72 4.68 -12.50
CA GLY A 70 3.55 4.49 -11.34
C GLY A 70 3.51 3.10 -10.72
N LEU A 71 3.97 3.00 -9.47
CA LEU A 71 4.13 1.72 -8.74
C LEU A 71 2.86 0.87 -8.73
N MET A 72 1.72 1.50 -8.48
CA MET A 72 0.43 0.82 -8.37
C MET A 72 -0.46 0.98 -9.61
N GLN A 73 0.06 1.53 -10.71
CA GLN A 73 -0.67 1.71 -11.98
C GLN A 73 -2.06 2.33 -11.80
N ILE A 74 -2.13 3.41 -10.99
CA ILE A 74 -3.38 4.12 -10.75
C ILE A 74 -3.68 5.09 -11.88
N LYS A 75 -4.96 5.22 -12.26
CA LYS A 75 -5.40 6.24 -13.23
C LYS A 75 -5.54 7.60 -12.56
N LEU A 76 -5.22 8.68 -13.28
CA LEU A 76 -5.40 10.04 -12.79
C LEU A 76 -6.85 10.30 -12.34
N ALA A 77 -7.84 9.83 -13.09
CA ALA A 77 -9.25 9.97 -12.71
C ALA A 77 -9.57 9.25 -11.38
N THR A 78 -8.99 8.08 -11.14
CA THR A 78 -9.15 7.34 -9.88
C THR A 78 -8.50 8.09 -8.72
N ALA A 79 -7.27 8.58 -8.89
CA ALA A 79 -6.58 9.38 -7.88
C ALA A 79 -7.35 10.67 -7.55
N ARG A 80 -7.88 11.36 -8.55
CA ARG A 80 -8.74 12.55 -8.37
C ARG A 80 -10.01 12.24 -7.59
N GLY A 81 -10.67 11.12 -7.87
CA GLY A 81 -11.82 10.65 -7.08
C GLY A 81 -11.50 10.36 -5.61
N LEU A 82 -10.22 10.20 -5.27
CA LEU A 82 -9.72 10.02 -3.90
C LEU A 82 -9.16 11.30 -3.27
N GLY A 83 -9.23 12.44 -3.98
CA GLY A 83 -8.82 13.74 -3.50
C GLY A 83 -7.47 14.25 -4.06
N TYR A 84 -6.88 13.60 -5.07
CA TYR A 84 -5.67 14.09 -5.72
C TYR A 84 -5.97 15.31 -6.59
N THR A 85 -5.20 16.39 -6.40
CA THR A 85 -5.37 17.66 -7.15
C THR A 85 -4.23 17.94 -8.13
N GLY A 86 -3.20 17.09 -8.12
CA GLY A 86 -2.01 17.28 -8.96
C GLY A 86 -2.18 16.77 -10.40
N THR A 87 -1.04 16.70 -11.08
CA THR A 87 -0.94 16.30 -12.49
C THR A 87 -0.71 14.79 -12.66
N ALA A 88 -0.86 14.27 -13.88
CA ALA A 88 -0.49 12.89 -14.21
C ALA A 88 0.99 12.61 -13.93
N GLU A 89 1.87 13.58 -14.19
CA GLU A 89 3.31 13.44 -13.92
C GLU A 89 3.60 13.26 -12.43
N GLY A 90 2.91 13.98 -11.54
CA GLY A 90 3.06 13.84 -10.10
C GLY A 90 2.72 12.45 -9.57
N LEU A 91 1.94 11.64 -10.30
CA LEU A 91 1.67 10.24 -9.94
C LEU A 91 2.85 9.28 -10.21
N ARG A 92 3.95 9.75 -10.83
CA ARG A 92 5.19 8.98 -10.95
C ARG A 92 6.03 9.04 -9.67
N ASP A 93 5.79 10.03 -8.83
CA ASP A 93 6.40 10.09 -7.51
C ASP A 93 5.89 8.92 -6.65
N PRO A 94 6.79 8.12 -6.05
CA PRO A 94 6.42 6.93 -5.29
C PRO A 94 5.52 7.22 -4.09
N GLU A 95 5.80 8.29 -3.34
CA GLU A 95 5.01 8.70 -2.18
C GLU A 95 3.57 9.06 -2.60
N THR A 96 3.44 9.90 -3.62
CA THR A 96 2.16 10.29 -4.18
C THR A 96 1.39 9.10 -4.73
N ASN A 97 2.08 8.21 -5.45
CA ASN A 97 1.46 7.01 -6.04
C ASN A 97 0.91 6.07 -4.97
N LEU A 98 1.70 5.79 -3.92
CA LEU A 98 1.30 4.93 -2.81
C LEU A 98 0.19 5.56 -1.98
N THR A 99 0.22 6.88 -1.75
CA THR A 99 -0.88 7.59 -1.05
C THR A 99 -2.25 7.26 -1.66
N TYR A 100 -2.39 7.39 -2.96
CA TYR A 100 -3.68 7.16 -3.63
C TYR A 100 -3.91 5.71 -4.03
N GLY A 101 -2.86 4.99 -4.43
CA GLY A 101 -2.92 3.58 -4.80
C GLY A 101 -3.31 2.68 -3.63
N VAL A 102 -2.67 2.86 -2.47
CA VAL A 102 -3.00 2.08 -1.26
C VAL A 102 -4.36 2.45 -0.71
N LYS A 103 -4.74 3.73 -0.76
CA LYS A 103 -6.10 4.18 -0.40
C LYS A 103 -7.17 3.52 -1.28
N TYR A 104 -6.91 3.39 -2.58
CA TYR A 104 -7.79 2.66 -3.51
C TYR A 104 -7.85 1.17 -3.18
N LEU A 105 -6.68 0.55 -2.92
CA LEU A 105 -6.57 -0.85 -2.52
C LEU A 105 -7.31 -1.14 -1.21
N ALA A 106 -7.26 -0.23 -0.24
CA ALA A 106 -8.01 -0.35 1.01
C ALA A 106 -9.52 -0.44 0.77
N GLY A 107 -10.05 0.32 -0.19
CA GLY A 107 -11.45 0.20 -0.62
C GLY A 107 -11.76 -1.17 -1.24
N ALA A 108 -10.89 -1.66 -2.11
CA ALA A 108 -11.01 -2.97 -2.72
C ALA A 108 -10.91 -4.11 -1.69
N TYR A 109 -10.00 -3.98 -0.72
CA TYR A 109 -9.78 -4.96 0.35
C TYR A 109 -11.00 -5.06 1.28
N ARG A 110 -11.59 -3.92 1.68
CA ARG A 110 -12.85 -3.91 2.43
C ARG A 110 -14.01 -4.52 1.64
N ALA A 111 -14.15 -4.17 0.36
CA ALA A 111 -15.19 -4.73 -0.51
C ALA A 111 -14.99 -6.24 -0.76
N ALA A 112 -13.78 -6.73 -0.61
CA ALA A 112 -13.44 -8.15 -0.70
C ALA A 112 -13.65 -8.93 0.60
N ASN A 113 -14.14 -8.30 1.68
CA ASN A 113 -14.22 -8.89 3.03
C ASN A 113 -12.86 -9.45 3.48
N SER A 114 -11.80 -8.67 3.28
CA SER A 114 -10.41 -9.01 3.64
C SER A 114 -9.81 -10.23 2.91
N ASP A 115 -10.43 -10.69 1.83
CA ASP A 115 -9.86 -11.71 0.95
C ASP A 115 -8.83 -11.09 0.00
N HIS A 116 -7.57 -11.53 0.09
CA HIS A 116 -6.46 -10.97 -0.69
C HIS A 116 -6.62 -11.19 -2.21
N ASN A 117 -7.07 -12.38 -2.62
CA ASN A 117 -7.22 -12.70 -4.05
C ASN A 117 -8.32 -11.86 -4.67
N ARG A 118 -9.44 -11.76 -3.98
CA ARG A 118 -10.57 -10.94 -4.39
C ARG A 118 -10.24 -9.46 -4.38
N ALA A 119 -9.45 -8.99 -3.39
CA ALA A 119 -8.99 -7.61 -3.32
C ALA A 119 -8.13 -7.23 -4.53
N VAL A 120 -7.20 -8.09 -4.95
CA VAL A 120 -6.38 -7.89 -6.16
C VAL A 120 -7.26 -7.86 -7.42
N HIS A 121 -8.26 -8.74 -7.51
CA HIS A 121 -9.22 -8.72 -8.61
C HIS A 121 -10.03 -7.41 -8.64
N TYR A 122 -10.54 -6.98 -7.49
CA TYR A 122 -11.31 -5.74 -7.36
C TYR A 122 -10.46 -4.49 -7.60
N TYR A 123 -9.20 -4.51 -7.23
CA TYR A 123 -8.26 -3.44 -7.55
C TYR A 123 -8.15 -3.23 -9.06
N ALA A 124 -7.97 -4.31 -9.82
CA ALA A 124 -7.81 -4.28 -11.27
C ALA A 124 -9.11 -3.98 -12.02
N ALA A 125 -10.23 -4.56 -11.59
CA ALA A 125 -11.52 -4.47 -12.28
C ALA A 125 -12.42 -3.32 -11.81
N GLY A 126 -12.10 -2.72 -10.64
CA GLY A 126 -12.99 -1.80 -9.94
C GLY A 126 -13.92 -2.51 -8.95
N TYR A 127 -14.21 -1.87 -7.83
CA TYR A 127 -15.00 -2.46 -6.74
C TYR A 127 -16.30 -1.71 -6.43
N TYR A 128 -16.66 -0.71 -7.22
CA TYR A 128 -17.84 0.13 -6.98
C TYR A 128 -19.11 -0.68 -6.73
N TYR A 129 -19.43 -1.61 -7.62
CA TYR A 129 -20.65 -2.42 -7.52
C TYR A 129 -20.60 -3.41 -6.34
N ALA A 130 -19.42 -3.96 -6.03
CA ALA A 130 -19.23 -4.83 -4.88
C ALA A 130 -19.47 -4.07 -3.56
N ALA A 131 -18.89 -2.88 -3.42
CA ALA A 131 -19.08 -2.02 -2.26
C ALA A 131 -20.54 -1.54 -2.12
N LYS A 132 -21.20 -1.22 -3.24
CA LYS A 132 -22.60 -0.82 -3.26
C LYS A 132 -23.52 -1.94 -2.76
N ARG A 133 -23.31 -3.19 -3.22
CA ARG A 133 -24.08 -4.35 -2.72
C ARG A 133 -23.93 -4.53 -1.22
N GLN A 134 -22.72 -4.51 -0.70
CA GLN A 134 -22.47 -4.65 0.74
C GLN A 134 -23.12 -3.55 1.59
N ARG A 135 -23.20 -2.32 1.06
CA ARG A 135 -23.89 -1.23 1.75
C ARG A 135 -25.40 -1.49 1.86
N VAL A 136 -26.01 -2.08 0.84
CA VAL A 136 -27.44 -2.42 0.81
C VAL A 136 -27.73 -3.64 1.68
N GLU A 137 -26.84 -4.64 1.71
CA GLU A 137 -27.00 -5.89 2.46
C GLU A 137 -26.71 -5.74 3.96
N ARG A 138 -26.00 -4.67 4.38
CA ARG A 138 -25.85 -4.38 5.80
C ARG A 138 -27.16 -3.77 6.31
N PRO A 139 -27.95 -4.47 7.17
CA PRO A 139 -29.07 -3.87 7.83
C PRO A 139 -28.56 -2.63 8.56
N HIS A 140 -29.30 -1.52 8.46
CA HIS A 140 -29.09 -0.37 9.32
C HIS A 140 -29.34 -0.84 10.74
N TYR A 141 -28.29 -1.33 11.42
CA TYR A 141 -28.35 -1.59 12.85
C TYR A 141 -28.48 -0.22 13.50
N PRO A 142 -29.64 0.13 14.10
CA PRO A 142 -29.73 1.38 14.85
C PRO A 142 -28.58 1.35 15.85
N ALA A 143 -27.90 2.50 16.00
CA ALA A 143 -26.86 2.62 17.01
C ALA A 143 -27.42 2.06 18.34
N PRO A 144 -26.63 1.27 19.10
CA PRO A 144 -27.10 0.76 20.38
C PRO A 144 -27.60 1.96 21.18
N VAL A 145 -28.90 2.00 21.44
CA VAL A 145 -29.48 2.90 22.40
C VAL A 145 -28.80 2.51 23.70
N LEU A 146 -27.88 3.34 24.19
CA LEU A 146 -27.30 3.18 25.51
C LEU A 146 -28.50 3.29 26.50
N ALA A 147 -29.13 2.15 26.75
CA ALA A 147 -30.12 2.02 27.81
C ALA A 147 -29.35 2.26 29.12
N GLY A 148 -29.55 3.44 29.73
CA GLY A 148 -29.00 3.73 31.03
C GLY A 148 -28.21 5.02 31.20
N ALA A 149 -28.48 6.07 30.43
CA ALA A 149 -28.15 7.40 30.95
C ALA A 149 -29.25 7.83 31.94
N PRO A 150 -28.97 8.02 33.24
CA PRO A 150 -29.98 8.54 34.17
C PRO A 150 -30.41 9.94 33.75
N ALA A 151 -31.71 10.22 33.85
CA ALA A 151 -32.36 11.47 33.41
C ALA A 151 -31.94 12.73 34.19
N ASP A 152 -30.99 12.63 35.11
CA ASP A 152 -30.66 13.71 36.06
C ASP A 152 -29.49 14.64 35.63
N ALA A 153 -28.94 14.50 34.47
CA ALA A 153 -27.84 15.38 34.03
C ALA A 153 -28.29 16.64 33.26
N ARG A 154 -29.58 16.98 33.25
CA ARG A 154 -30.14 18.15 32.53
C ARG A 154 -30.45 19.38 33.34
N ALA A 155 -30.01 19.47 34.58
CA ALA A 155 -30.29 20.64 35.41
C ALA A 155 -29.00 21.13 36.07
N GLN A 156 -28.17 21.91 35.36
CA GLN A 156 -27.26 22.92 35.92
C GLN A 156 -26.45 23.57 34.80
N VAL A 157 -27.06 24.49 34.05
CA VAL A 157 -26.33 25.58 33.38
C VAL A 157 -26.69 26.84 34.17
N PRO A 158 -25.79 27.44 34.97
CA PRO A 158 -26.04 28.73 35.56
C PRO A 158 -25.98 29.81 34.47
N ALA A 159 -27.02 30.63 34.38
CA ALA A 159 -27.07 31.86 33.64
C ALA A 159 -26.02 32.86 34.18
N ARG A 160 -25.12 33.33 33.29
CA ARG A 160 -24.45 34.65 33.34
C ARG A 160 -24.12 35.12 31.95
#